data_49b129cdc3f28d9934e030559285f872
#
_entry.id   49b129cdc3f28d9934e030559285f872
#
_cell.length_a   1.000
_cell.length_b   1.000
_cell.length_c   1.000
_cell.angle_alpha   90.00
_cell.angle_beta   90.00
_cell.angle_gamma   90.00
#
_symmetry.space_group_name_H-M   'P 1'
#
loop_
_entity.id
_entity.type
_entity.pdbx_description
1 polymer ?
#
loop_
_entity_poly.entity_id
_entity_poly.type
_entity_poly.pdbx_seq_one_letter_code
_entity_poly.pdbx_strand_id
1 'polypeptide(L)'
;MKMELLSRRSQSTVPPPPLLVHRREKRRKQEEARVPSPTKRNNNHPRELVPSSSSSSSSSFETITEEVVVFNEMTVHICRPKSENAVIEYYIEKKQLDADPYWAALWPSACALSAHLALMHSEDETTEPSDSEFSGKTVCELGCGLGLVGLTLAKLGAKSVTLFDREPLCLECANASAKLNGVENIVKTEVLDWNAPTNENKLNSFDILVAADVLYEKHAVEPVSEFCSKFVKANGGRIFIADPPLRAPQNRELFKKIMVEEKQTTLVSEKREIFACNEVLILELTPS
;
A
#
# COMPACT_ATOMS: atom_id res chain seq x y z
N MET A 1 2.18 -3.01 -37.10
CA MET A 1 3.23 -2.29 -36.37
C MET A 1 2.90 -1.97 -34.89
N LYS A 2 1.62 -1.94 -34.46
CA LYS A 2 1.22 -1.74 -33.04
C LYS A 2 1.24 -3.02 -32.17
N MET A 3 1.20 -4.20 -32.75
CA MET A 3 1.20 -5.48 -32.01
C MET A 3 2.60 -6.05 -31.70
N GLU A 4 3.63 -5.63 -32.40
CA GLU A 4 4.99 -6.13 -32.19
C GLU A 4 5.74 -5.50 -31.01
N LEU A 5 5.36 -4.29 -30.57
CA LEU A 5 5.97 -3.64 -29.43
C LEU A 5 5.51 -4.22 -28.07
N LEU A 6 4.32 -4.84 -28.03
CA LEU A 6 3.81 -5.53 -26.85
C LEU A 6 4.43 -6.92 -26.65
N SER A 7 4.98 -7.53 -27.72
CA SER A 7 5.52 -8.91 -27.65
C SER A 7 6.92 -9.00 -27.03
N ARG A 8 7.64 -7.90 -26.87
CA ARG A 8 8.99 -7.92 -26.26
C ARG A 8 9.03 -7.77 -24.73
N ARG A 9 7.88 -7.48 -24.08
CA ARG A 9 7.75 -7.44 -22.60
C ARG A 9 7.08 -8.69 -22.01
N SER A 10 6.73 -9.70 -22.81
CA SER A 10 5.98 -10.87 -22.36
C SER A 10 6.85 -12.05 -21.95
N GLN A 11 7.71 -11.89 -20.96
CA GLN A 11 8.29 -13.05 -20.27
C GLN A 11 8.20 -12.83 -18.75
N SER A 12 7.02 -12.85 -18.22
CA SER A 12 6.56 -13.33 -16.90
C SER A 12 5.21 -12.69 -16.50
N THR A 13 4.19 -12.88 -17.28
CA THR A 13 2.83 -12.49 -16.89
C THR A 13 2.01 -13.74 -16.62
N VAL A 14 2.15 -14.27 -15.40
CA VAL A 14 1.05 -15.01 -14.81
C VAL A 14 0.19 -13.94 -14.12
N PRO A 15 -1.06 -13.70 -14.57
CA PRO A 15 -1.95 -12.80 -13.84
C PRO A 15 -2.13 -13.35 -12.42
N PRO A 16 -2.25 -12.50 -11.39
CA PRO A 16 -2.51 -12.95 -10.04
C PRO A 16 -3.81 -13.78 -10.04
N PRO A 17 -3.86 -14.89 -9.31
CA PRO A 17 -5.11 -15.63 -9.14
C PRO A 17 -6.13 -14.69 -8.47
N PRO A 18 -7.43 -14.80 -8.81
CA PRO A 18 -8.45 -13.98 -8.20
C PRO A 18 -8.43 -14.16 -6.68
N LEU A 19 -8.29 -13.05 -5.96
CA LEU A 19 -8.36 -13.03 -4.51
C LEU A 19 -9.75 -13.52 -4.07
N LEU A 20 -9.81 -14.62 -3.33
CA LEU A 20 -10.99 -15.04 -2.60
C LEU A 20 -11.16 -14.12 -1.37
N VAL A 21 -11.64 -12.91 -1.63
CA VAL A 21 -12.09 -12.03 -0.57
C VAL A 21 -13.46 -12.55 -0.12
N HIS A 22 -13.61 -12.88 1.15
CA HIS A 22 -14.91 -13.24 1.70
C HIS A 22 -15.83 -12.01 1.62
N ARG A 23 -16.62 -11.93 0.55
CA ARG A 23 -17.72 -10.98 0.42
C ARG A 23 -18.77 -11.31 1.47
N ARG A 24 -18.76 -10.62 2.57
CA ARG A 24 -19.94 -10.48 3.41
C ARG A 24 -20.88 -9.45 2.77
N GLU A 25 -21.78 -9.89 1.90
CA GLU A 25 -22.93 -9.09 1.50
C GLU A 25 -23.83 -8.89 2.71
N LYS A 26 -23.80 -7.71 3.31
CA LYS A 26 -24.84 -7.27 4.25
C LYS A 26 -26.13 -7.03 3.46
N ARG A 27 -27.04 -8.00 3.47
CA ARG A 27 -28.45 -7.77 3.09
C ARG A 27 -29.03 -6.71 4.03
N ARG A 28 -29.13 -5.47 3.55
CA ARG A 28 -29.96 -4.45 4.18
C ARG A 28 -31.45 -4.85 3.97
N LYS A 29 -32.13 -5.28 5.02
CA LYS A 29 -33.59 -5.31 5.05
C LYS A 29 -34.07 -3.86 4.99
N GLN A 30 -34.82 -3.55 3.93
CA GLN A 30 -35.62 -2.34 3.85
C GLN A 30 -36.77 -2.47 4.84
N GLU A 31 -36.77 -1.63 5.84
CA GLU A 31 -37.93 -1.39 6.71
C GLU A 31 -38.63 -0.14 6.16
N GLU A 32 -39.82 -0.37 5.61
CA GLU A 32 -40.76 0.68 5.16
C GLU A 32 -41.23 1.47 6.37
N ALA A 33 -40.95 2.74 6.46
CA ALA A 33 -41.58 3.65 7.40
C ALA A 33 -42.33 4.75 6.64
N ARG A 34 -43.62 4.81 6.99
CA ARG A 34 -44.72 5.65 6.52
C ARG A 34 -44.40 7.14 6.46
N VAL A 35 -44.85 7.76 5.37
CA VAL A 35 -44.91 9.20 5.13
C VAL A 35 -46.06 9.81 5.97
N PRO A 36 -45.90 10.99 6.54
CA PRO A 36 -46.97 11.96 6.73
C PRO A 36 -46.76 13.22 5.88
N SER A 37 -47.87 13.69 5.30
CA SER A 37 -48.01 14.84 4.39
C SER A 37 -48.04 16.20 5.11
N PRO A 38 -48.11 17.32 4.38
CA PRO A 38 -47.33 18.54 4.67
C PRO A 38 -48.14 19.67 5.34
N THR A 39 -47.44 20.59 6.01
CA THR A 39 -47.99 21.91 6.34
C THR A 39 -47.10 23.04 5.84
N LYS A 40 -47.76 24.14 5.50
CA LYS A 40 -47.44 25.24 4.63
C LYS A 40 -46.49 26.31 5.22
N ARG A 41 -45.72 26.89 4.29
CA ARG A 41 -45.31 28.31 4.12
C ARG A 41 -44.48 29.03 5.22
N ASN A 42 -43.27 29.52 4.84
CA ASN A 42 -43.06 30.96 4.66
C ASN A 42 -41.81 31.24 3.83
N ASN A 43 -41.95 32.28 2.98
CA ASN A 43 -40.95 32.85 2.08
C ASN A 43 -39.85 33.59 2.85
N ASN A 44 -38.60 33.49 2.43
CA ASN A 44 -37.71 34.67 2.24
C ASN A 44 -36.56 34.35 1.29
N HIS A 45 -36.30 35.28 0.43
CA HIS A 45 -35.46 35.26 -0.77
C HIS A 45 -33.95 35.12 -0.52
N PRO A 46 -33.18 34.80 -1.59
CA PRO A 46 -31.93 34.08 -1.55
C PRO A 46 -30.70 35.02 -1.54
N ARG A 47 -29.65 34.56 -0.86
CA ARG A 47 -28.28 34.99 -1.19
C ARG A 47 -27.63 33.89 -2.01
N GLU A 48 -27.35 34.18 -3.27
CA GLU A 48 -26.49 33.43 -4.13
C GLU A 48 -25.10 33.29 -3.48
N LEU A 49 -24.72 32.08 -3.14
CA LEU A 49 -23.35 31.72 -2.86
C LEU A 49 -22.78 31.05 -4.13
N VAL A 50 -21.87 31.80 -4.76
CA VAL A 50 -21.05 31.33 -5.87
C VAL A 50 -20.26 30.11 -5.42
N PRO A 51 -20.35 28.97 -6.09
CA PRO A 51 -19.48 27.86 -5.76
C PRO A 51 -18.05 28.16 -6.19
N SER A 52 -17.15 28.25 -5.22
CA SER A 52 -15.71 28.25 -5.47
C SER A 52 -15.37 26.91 -6.16
N SER A 53 -15.03 27.00 -7.43
CA SER A 53 -14.50 25.87 -8.20
C SER A 53 -13.12 25.48 -7.69
N SER A 54 -13.07 24.57 -6.71
CA SER A 54 -11.88 23.77 -6.49
C SER A 54 -11.84 22.73 -7.61
N SER A 55 -10.98 22.93 -8.59
CA SER A 55 -10.63 21.95 -9.60
C SER A 55 -9.90 20.78 -8.93
N SER A 56 -10.64 19.79 -8.42
CA SER A 56 -10.12 18.47 -8.17
C SER A 56 -9.89 17.82 -9.53
N SER A 57 -8.64 17.54 -9.88
CA SER A 57 -8.30 16.67 -10.99
C SER A 57 -8.87 15.29 -10.66
N SER A 58 -10.08 15.00 -11.12
CA SER A 58 -10.67 13.69 -10.96
C SER A 58 -9.93 12.71 -11.86
N SER A 59 -9.36 11.66 -11.27
CA SER A 59 -8.98 10.45 -12.01
C SER A 59 -10.15 10.04 -12.90
N SER A 60 -9.88 9.78 -14.19
CA SER A 60 -10.95 9.53 -15.19
C SER A 60 -11.54 8.12 -15.14
N PHE A 61 -11.20 7.32 -14.14
CA PHE A 61 -11.75 5.98 -13.93
C PHE A 61 -12.54 5.88 -12.60
N GLU A 62 -13.53 4.99 -12.62
CA GLU A 62 -14.36 4.73 -11.44
C GLU A 62 -13.55 4.01 -10.35
N THR A 63 -13.65 4.50 -9.11
CA THR A 63 -13.07 3.86 -7.93
C THR A 63 -14.13 3.19 -7.08
N ILE A 64 -13.74 2.14 -6.36
CA ILE A 64 -14.57 1.46 -5.37
C ILE A 64 -13.84 1.42 -4.03
N THR A 65 -14.61 1.21 -2.96
CA THR A 65 -14.06 0.91 -1.63
C THR A 65 -14.16 -0.58 -1.37
N GLU A 66 -13.04 -1.18 -1.01
CA GLU A 66 -12.94 -2.59 -0.59
C GLU A 66 -12.55 -2.66 0.88
N GLU A 67 -13.24 -3.53 1.63
CA GLU A 67 -12.88 -3.84 3.02
C GLU A 67 -11.96 -5.07 3.03
N VAL A 68 -10.74 -4.89 3.51
CA VAL A 68 -9.73 -5.94 3.62
C VAL A 68 -9.62 -6.36 5.08
N VAL A 69 -9.95 -7.60 5.38
CA VAL A 69 -9.71 -8.18 6.71
C VAL A 69 -8.21 -8.55 6.78
N VAL A 70 -7.49 -7.88 7.66
CA VAL A 70 -6.05 -8.06 7.84
C VAL A 70 -5.77 -9.17 8.84
N PHE A 71 -6.35 -9.06 10.04
CA PHE A 71 -6.15 -10.05 11.10
C PHE A 71 -7.34 -10.01 12.08
N ASN A 72 -7.89 -11.17 12.46
CA ASN A 72 -9.08 -11.28 13.31
C ASN A 72 -10.22 -10.37 12.81
N GLU A 73 -10.63 -9.38 13.60
CA GLU A 73 -11.64 -8.38 13.25
C GLU A 73 -11.07 -7.07 12.71
N MET A 74 -9.73 -6.95 12.65
CA MET A 74 -9.07 -5.76 12.13
C MET A 74 -9.25 -5.66 10.62
N THR A 75 -9.86 -4.57 10.17
CA THR A 75 -10.10 -4.29 8.76
C THR A 75 -9.44 -2.99 8.32
N VAL A 76 -9.05 -2.93 7.05
CA VAL A 76 -8.56 -1.74 6.37
C VAL A 76 -9.44 -1.49 5.14
N HIS A 77 -9.97 -0.27 5.02
CA HIS A 77 -10.74 0.14 3.84
C HIS A 77 -9.80 0.69 2.78
N ILE A 78 -9.85 0.11 1.60
CA ILE A 78 -8.99 0.47 0.47
C ILE A 78 -9.84 1.10 -0.63
N CYS A 79 -9.51 2.33 -1.03
CA CYS A 79 -10.00 2.93 -2.26
C CYS A 79 -9.11 2.43 -3.41
N ARG A 80 -9.72 1.82 -4.42
CA ARG A 80 -8.98 1.32 -5.59
C ARG A 80 -9.79 1.49 -6.88
N PRO A 81 -9.15 1.43 -8.05
CA PRO A 81 -9.88 1.34 -9.31
C PRO A 81 -10.83 0.14 -9.31
N LYS A 82 -12.01 0.31 -9.88
CA LYS A 82 -13.00 -0.76 -10.03
C LYS A 82 -12.48 -1.90 -10.91
N SER A 83 -11.60 -1.56 -11.84
CA SER A 83 -11.00 -2.49 -12.79
C SER A 83 -9.55 -2.09 -13.06
N GLU A 84 -8.63 -3.06 -13.03
CA GLU A 84 -7.24 -2.88 -13.46
C GLU A 84 -7.15 -2.49 -14.94
N ASN A 85 -8.05 -3.05 -15.79
CA ASN A 85 -8.12 -2.71 -17.21
C ASN A 85 -8.42 -1.23 -17.41
N ALA A 86 -9.23 -0.60 -16.54
CA ALA A 86 -9.52 0.83 -16.65
C ALA A 86 -8.28 1.70 -16.46
N VAL A 87 -7.34 1.28 -15.61
CA VAL A 87 -6.04 1.95 -15.43
C VAL A 87 -5.17 1.80 -16.67
N ILE A 88 -5.12 0.59 -17.24
CA ILE A 88 -4.38 0.32 -18.49
C ILE A 88 -4.94 1.15 -19.63
N GLU A 89 -6.27 1.19 -19.80
CA GLU A 89 -6.95 2.00 -20.82
C GLU A 89 -6.65 3.49 -20.63
N TYR A 90 -6.68 3.97 -19.39
CA TYR A 90 -6.32 5.34 -19.04
C TYR A 90 -4.88 5.68 -19.46
N TYR A 91 -3.89 4.84 -19.13
CA TYR A 91 -2.50 5.07 -19.50
C TYR A 91 -2.29 5.03 -21.03
N ILE A 92 -3.00 4.14 -21.73
CA ILE A 92 -2.97 4.10 -23.20
C ILE A 92 -3.55 5.38 -23.80
N GLU A 93 -4.71 5.85 -23.30
CA GLU A 93 -5.35 7.10 -23.75
C GLU A 93 -4.42 8.30 -23.53
N LYS A 94 -3.78 8.38 -22.36
CA LYS A 94 -2.85 9.44 -22.00
C LYS A 94 -1.47 9.30 -22.66
N LYS A 95 -1.23 8.23 -23.42
CA LYS A 95 0.06 7.89 -24.04
C LYS A 95 1.20 7.73 -23.01
N GLN A 96 0.87 7.35 -21.79
CA GLN A 96 1.81 7.06 -20.70
C GLN A 96 2.21 5.58 -20.75
N LEU A 97 2.93 5.17 -21.80
CA LEU A 97 3.25 3.76 -22.03
C LEU A 97 4.30 3.18 -21.08
N ASP A 98 5.00 4.03 -20.35
CA ASP A 98 5.99 3.64 -19.36
C ASP A 98 5.41 3.59 -17.92
N ALA A 99 4.15 4.02 -17.75
CA ALA A 99 3.46 3.94 -16.47
C ALA A 99 3.16 2.49 -16.09
N ASP A 100 3.25 2.19 -14.81
CA ASP A 100 3.03 0.86 -14.27
C ASP A 100 1.58 0.71 -13.79
N PRO A 101 0.75 -0.15 -14.39
CA PRO A 101 -0.63 -0.35 -13.95
C PRO A 101 -0.77 -1.33 -12.78
N TYR A 102 0.30 -2.04 -12.39
CA TYR A 102 0.23 -3.11 -11.38
C TYR A 102 -0.11 -2.64 -9.97
N TRP A 103 0.04 -1.35 -9.67
CA TRP A 103 -0.37 -0.75 -8.41
C TRP A 103 -1.88 -0.88 -8.13
N ALA A 104 -2.71 -1.07 -9.19
CA ALA A 104 -4.17 -1.12 -9.07
C ALA A 104 -4.71 -2.39 -8.38
N ALA A 105 -3.86 -3.40 -8.22
CA ALA A 105 -4.19 -4.67 -7.56
C ALA A 105 -3.71 -4.72 -6.11
N LEU A 106 -4.46 -5.45 -5.26
CA LEU A 106 -3.98 -5.87 -3.94
C LEU A 106 -3.16 -7.16 -4.09
N TRP A 107 -1.87 -7.06 -3.88
CA TRP A 107 -0.96 -8.19 -4.01
C TRP A 107 -0.97 -9.07 -2.76
N PRO A 108 -0.86 -10.41 -2.90
CA PRO A 108 -0.82 -11.33 -1.77
C PRO A 108 0.28 -11.02 -0.76
N SER A 109 1.43 -10.52 -1.22
CA SER A 109 2.55 -10.14 -0.34
C SER A 109 2.19 -8.99 0.59
N ALA A 110 1.45 -7.97 0.11
CA ALA A 110 0.97 -6.88 0.94
C ALA A 110 -0.05 -7.36 1.98
N CYS A 111 -0.95 -8.26 1.59
CA CYS A 111 -1.92 -8.86 2.51
C CYS A 111 -1.25 -9.72 3.58
N ALA A 112 -0.30 -10.57 3.18
CA ALA A 112 0.44 -11.45 4.11
C ALA A 112 1.29 -10.62 5.09
N LEU A 113 1.99 -9.59 4.59
CA LEU A 113 2.79 -8.72 5.45
C LEU A 113 1.91 -7.94 6.43
N SER A 114 0.78 -7.41 5.99
CA SER A 114 -0.18 -6.73 6.86
C SER A 114 -0.70 -7.65 7.97
N ALA A 115 -1.07 -8.89 7.62
CA ALA A 115 -1.51 -9.89 8.60
C ALA A 115 -0.41 -10.26 9.58
N HIS A 116 0.82 -10.46 9.09
CA HIS A 116 1.98 -10.77 9.92
C HIS A 116 2.28 -9.67 10.95
N LEU A 117 2.29 -8.40 10.51
CA LEU A 117 2.54 -7.25 11.40
C LEU A 117 1.40 -7.08 12.43
N ALA A 118 0.15 -7.31 12.03
CA ALA A 118 -0.98 -7.27 12.95
C ALA A 118 -0.94 -8.40 13.97
N LEU A 119 -0.49 -9.60 13.59
CA LEU A 119 -0.25 -10.72 14.51
C LEU A 119 0.86 -10.40 15.51
N MET A 120 2.01 -9.87 15.06
CA MET A 120 3.10 -9.44 15.94
C MET A 120 2.61 -8.44 16.99
N HIS A 121 1.76 -7.49 16.58
CA HIS A 121 1.17 -6.53 17.50
C HIS A 121 0.26 -7.19 18.55
N SER A 122 -0.46 -8.25 18.20
CA SER A 122 -1.39 -8.94 19.10
C SER A 122 -0.69 -9.88 20.10
N GLU A 123 0.49 -10.40 19.74
CA GLU A 123 1.28 -11.27 20.63
C GLU A 123 1.94 -10.51 21.79
N ASP A 124 2.02 -9.19 21.67
CA ASP A 124 2.61 -8.30 22.68
C ASP A 124 1.58 -7.79 23.72
N GLU A 125 0.39 -8.41 23.80
CA GLU A 125 -0.70 -8.06 24.74
C GLU A 125 -0.34 -8.14 26.25
N THR A 126 0.89 -8.49 26.59
CA THR A 126 1.36 -8.46 27.99
C THR A 126 1.79 -7.07 28.45
N THR A 127 1.84 -6.10 27.54
CA THR A 127 2.22 -4.71 27.78
C THR A 127 1.03 -3.77 27.63
N GLU A 128 1.05 -2.64 28.35
CA GLU A 128 0.04 -1.58 28.23
C GLU A 128 -0.10 -1.17 26.73
N PRO A 129 -1.29 -0.78 26.24
CA PRO A 129 -1.51 -0.41 24.82
C PRO A 129 -0.55 0.66 24.28
N SER A 130 0.13 1.42 25.17
CA SER A 130 1.16 2.42 24.84
C SER A 130 2.49 1.81 24.40
N ASP A 131 2.75 0.54 24.67
CA ASP A 131 4.06 -0.10 24.50
C ASP A 131 4.11 -1.06 23.30
N SER A 132 3.07 -1.04 22.45
CA SER A 132 3.06 -1.87 21.27
C SER A 132 4.25 -1.56 20.37
N GLU A 133 4.79 -2.60 19.72
CA GLU A 133 5.99 -2.58 18.90
C GLU A 133 5.99 -1.50 17.80
N PHE A 134 4.80 -1.12 17.32
CA PHE A 134 4.61 -0.10 16.27
C PHE A 134 4.17 1.26 16.82
N SER A 135 3.78 1.32 18.11
CA SER A 135 3.30 2.56 18.72
C SER A 135 4.40 3.60 18.75
N GLY A 136 4.05 4.81 18.34
CA GLY A 136 4.98 5.95 18.32
C GLY A 136 6.08 5.89 17.25
N LYS A 137 6.15 4.84 16.41
CA LYS A 137 7.18 4.66 15.38
C LYS A 137 6.89 5.49 14.13
N THR A 138 7.95 5.95 13.50
CA THR A 138 7.91 6.54 12.15
C THR A 138 8.11 5.44 11.12
N VAL A 139 7.19 5.34 10.17
CA VAL A 139 7.13 4.25 9.20
C VAL A 139 7.23 4.77 7.78
N CYS A 140 7.88 4.04 6.88
CA CYS A 140 7.73 4.22 5.44
C CYS A 140 7.41 2.91 4.73
N GLU A 141 6.63 3.01 3.64
CA GLU A 141 6.36 1.92 2.72
C GLU A 141 6.91 2.29 1.34
N LEU A 142 7.77 1.44 0.78
CA LEU A 142 8.33 1.59 -0.58
C LEU A 142 7.51 0.80 -1.59
N GLY A 143 7.15 1.43 -2.72
CA GLY A 143 6.30 0.81 -3.72
C GLY A 143 4.94 0.47 -3.12
N CYS A 144 4.31 1.45 -2.49
CA CYS A 144 3.14 1.21 -1.64
C CYS A 144 1.90 0.74 -2.42
N GLY A 145 1.80 1.02 -3.73
CA GLY A 145 0.61 0.75 -4.49
C GLY A 145 -0.63 1.34 -3.80
N LEU A 146 -1.56 0.51 -3.37
CA LEU A 146 -2.76 0.93 -2.66
C LEU A 146 -2.55 1.24 -1.16
N GLY A 147 -1.32 1.04 -0.64
CA GLY A 147 -0.92 1.45 0.71
C GLY A 147 -1.41 0.54 1.84
N LEU A 148 -1.77 -0.72 1.57
CA LEU A 148 -2.36 -1.60 2.57
C LEU A 148 -1.47 -1.79 3.80
N VAL A 149 -0.15 -2.02 3.62
CA VAL A 149 0.76 -2.30 4.73
C VAL A 149 0.95 -1.07 5.61
N GLY A 150 1.21 0.10 4.99
CA GLY A 150 1.36 1.34 5.74
C GLY A 150 0.08 1.78 6.46
N LEU A 151 -1.09 1.61 5.82
CA LEU A 151 -2.38 1.87 6.47
C LEU A 151 -2.64 0.92 7.64
N THR A 152 -2.22 -0.34 7.53
CA THR A 152 -2.26 -1.29 8.64
C THR A 152 -1.42 -0.78 9.81
N LEU A 153 -0.17 -0.39 9.57
CA LEU A 153 0.72 0.15 10.61
C LEU A 153 0.20 1.47 11.21
N ALA A 154 -0.43 2.32 10.41
CA ALA A 154 -1.11 3.51 10.91
C ALA A 154 -2.22 3.17 11.91
N LYS A 155 -3.01 2.13 11.63
CA LYS A 155 -4.07 1.64 12.55
C LYS A 155 -3.51 0.92 13.78
N LEU A 156 -2.31 0.37 13.69
CA LEU A 156 -1.58 -0.25 14.82
C LEU A 156 -0.83 0.77 15.70
N GLY A 157 -1.06 2.08 15.50
CA GLY A 157 -0.55 3.13 16.39
C GLY A 157 0.77 3.76 15.96
N ALA A 158 1.20 3.59 14.71
CA ALA A 158 2.36 4.32 14.19
C ALA A 158 2.17 5.84 14.38
N LYS A 159 3.26 6.54 14.74
CA LYS A 159 3.26 8.00 14.90
C LYS A 159 3.04 8.73 13.58
N SER A 160 3.66 8.23 12.54
CA SER A 160 3.54 8.76 11.18
C SER A 160 3.90 7.68 10.16
N VAL A 161 3.23 7.70 9.03
CA VAL A 161 3.46 6.78 7.91
C VAL A 161 3.67 7.59 6.64
N THR A 162 4.75 7.30 5.89
CA THR A 162 4.98 7.88 4.57
C THR A 162 4.89 6.76 3.52
N LEU A 163 3.94 6.90 2.61
CA LEU A 163 3.72 5.96 1.51
C LEU A 163 4.44 6.48 0.26
N PHE A 164 5.38 5.72 -0.23
CA PHE A 164 6.17 6.05 -1.43
C PHE A 164 5.77 5.18 -2.60
N ASP A 165 5.51 5.80 -3.73
CA ASP A 165 5.34 5.13 -5.01
C ASP A 165 5.73 6.07 -6.16
N ARG A 166 6.08 5.53 -7.33
CA ARG A 166 6.36 6.34 -8.50
C ARG A 166 5.10 6.79 -9.25
N GLU A 167 3.98 6.09 -9.04
CA GLU A 167 2.73 6.31 -9.75
C GLU A 167 1.80 7.27 -8.99
N PRO A 168 1.59 8.52 -9.45
CA PRO A 168 0.77 9.49 -8.72
C PRO A 168 -0.67 9.03 -8.49
N LEU A 169 -1.25 8.27 -9.43
CA LEU A 169 -2.64 7.79 -9.33
C LEU A 169 -2.84 6.81 -8.16
N CYS A 170 -1.85 5.96 -7.89
CA CYS A 170 -1.95 5.07 -6.72
C CYS A 170 -1.91 5.87 -5.42
N LEU A 171 -1.11 6.93 -5.35
CA LEU A 171 -1.02 7.79 -4.18
C LEU A 171 -2.32 8.57 -3.93
N GLU A 172 -3.06 8.93 -4.99
CA GLU A 172 -4.42 9.49 -4.86
C GLU A 172 -5.37 8.46 -4.19
N CYS A 173 -5.34 7.20 -4.63
CA CYS A 173 -6.11 6.12 -4.01
C CYS A 173 -5.67 5.84 -2.56
N ALA A 174 -4.37 5.83 -2.28
CA ALA A 174 -3.85 5.65 -0.93
C ALA A 174 -4.26 6.79 0.02
N ASN A 175 -4.24 8.03 -0.44
CA ASN A 175 -4.77 9.19 0.32
C ASN A 175 -6.27 9.08 0.59
N ALA A 176 -7.05 8.62 -0.39
CA ALA A 176 -8.47 8.37 -0.20
C ALA A 176 -8.69 7.23 0.83
N SER A 177 -7.89 6.18 0.77
CA SER A 177 -7.90 5.08 1.73
C SER A 177 -7.54 5.56 3.15
N ALA A 178 -6.55 6.44 3.30
CA ALA A 178 -6.19 7.02 4.60
C ALA A 178 -7.38 7.74 5.24
N LYS A 179 -8.13 8.53 4.46
CA LYS A 179 -9.37 9.20 4.92
C LYS A 179 -10.45 8.21 5.32
N LEU A 180 -10.67 7.14 4.54
CA LEU A 180 -11.65 6.11 4.84
C LEU A 180 -11.35 5.37 6.17
N ASN A 181 -10.09 5.32 6.56
CA ASN A 181 -9.64 4.68 7.80
C ASN A 181 -9.46 5.67 8.96
N GLY A 182 -9.65 6.98 8.75
CA GLY A 182 -9.49 8.01 9.78
C GLY A 182 -8.03 8.23 10.22
N VAL A 183 -7.07 7.95 9.34
CA VAL A 183 -5.62 8.06 9.61
C VAL A 183 -4.93 9.12 8.74
N GLU A 184 -5.68 9.96 8.04
CA GLU A 184 -5.16 10.99 7.13
C GLU A 184 -4.23 12.01 7.80
N ASN A 185 -4.36 12.20 9.10
CA ASN A 185 -3.52 13.14 9.85
C ASN A 185 -2.08 12.62 10.09
N ILE A 186 -1.89 11.30 10.02
CA ILE A 186 -0.59 10.64 10.26
C ILE A 186 -0.03 9.96 9.03
N VAL A 187 -0.83 9.78 7.96
CA VAL A 187 -0.40 9.19 6.69
C VAL A 187 -0.10 10.30 5.68
N LYS A 188 1.05 10.22 5.03
CA LYS A 188 1.48 11.08 3.93
C LYS A 188 1.83 10.23 2.73
N THR A 189 1.63 10.78 1.55
CA THR A 189 2.05 10.14 0.29
C THR A 189 3.08 11.01 -0.41
N GLU A 190 4.11 10.42 -0.96
CA GLU A 190 5.16 11.13 -1.70
C GLU A 190 5.54 10.33 -2.96
N VAL A 191 5.65 11.04 -4.08
CA VAL A 191 6.16 10.42 -5.32
C VAL A 191 7.64 10.10 -5.16
N LEU A 192 8.01 8.86 -5.40
CA LEU A 192 9.38 8.40 -5.32
C LEU A 192 9.65 7.34 -6.39
N ASP A 193 10.57 7.64 -7.28
CA ASP A 193 11.18 6.67 -8.17
C ASP A 193 12.53 6.26 -7.59
N TRP A 194 12.69 4.99 -7.20
CA TRP A 194 13.96 4.49 -6.66
C TRP A 194 15.11 4.45 -7.69
N ASN A 195 14.85 4.63 -8.98
CA ASN A 195 15.89 4.82 -9.99
C ASN A 195 16.38 6.29 -10.08
N ALA A 196 15.69 7.22 -9.40
CA ALA A 196 16.10 8.62 -9.32
C ALA A 196 17.08 8.84 -8.16
N PRO A 197 17.85 9.96 -8.17
CA PRO A 197 18.74 10.30 -7.06
C PRO A 197 18.00 10.36 -5.72
N THR A 198 18.60 9.80 -4.68
CA THR A 198 18.04 9.73 -3.33
C THR A 198 17.80 11.13 -2.76
N ASN A 199 16.62 11.34 -2.16
CA ASN A 199 16.33 12.54 -1.40
C ASN A 199 17.07 12.50 -0.04
N GLU A 200 18.15 13.26 0.10
CA GLU A 200 18.99 13.29 1.30
C GLU A 200 18.23 13.67 2.57
N ASN A 201 17.11 14.40 2.47
CA ASN A 201 16.30 14.79 3.62
C ASN A 201 15.58 13.62 4.32
N LYS A 202 15.59 12.42 3.72
CA LYS A 202 14.94 11.23 4.25
C LYS A 202 15.92 10.22 4.88
N LEU A 203 17.22 10.53 4.88
CA LEU A 203 18.23 9.64 5.44
C LEU A 203 18.01 9.44 6.95
N ASN A 204 18.07 8.18 7.40
CA ASN A 204 17.92 7.79 8.81
C ASN A 204 16.66 8.35 9.51
N SER A 205 15.55 8.47 8.77
CA SER A 205 14.34 9.14 9.26
C SER A 205 13.30 8.18 9.82
N PHE A 206 13.32 6.91 9.42
CA PHE A 206 12.27 5.97 9.74
C PHE A 206 12.73 4.89 10.72
N ASP A 207 11.88 4.59 11.70
CA ASP A 207 12.07 3.47 12.61
C ASP A 207 11.79 2.13 11.90
N ILE A 208 10.82 2.13 10.99
CA ILE A 208 10.38 0.94 10.27
C ILE A 208 10.23 1.26 8.79
N LEU A 209 10.79 0.38 7.94
CA LEU A 209 10.55 0.36 6.52
C LEU A 209 9.86 -0.95 6.14
N VAL A 210 8.80 -0.85 5.36
CA VAL A 210 8.10 -2.00 4.80
C VAL A 210 8.07 -1.91 3.29
N ALA A 211 8.13 -3.07 2.61
CA ALA A 211 7.89 -3.15 1.19
C ALA A 211 7.34 -4.53 0.83
N ALA A 212 6.38 -4.57 -0.09
CA ALA A 212 5.75 -5.79 -0.52
C ALA A 212 5.78 -5.88 -2.05
N ASP A 213 6.29 -7.00 -2.57
CA ASP A 213 6.30 -7.32 -4.00
C ASP A 213 7.12 -6.33 -4.87
N VAL A 214 8.25 -5.83 -4.34
CA VAL A 214 9.11 -4.82 -5.01
C VAL A 214 10.35 -5.41 -5.68
N LEU A 215 10.63 -6.71 -5.50
CA LEU A 215 11.85 -7.39 -6.02
C LEU A 215 11.62 -8.15 -7.33
N TYR A 216 10.50 -7.93 -8.02
CA TYR A 216 10.15 -8.67 -9.24
C TYR A 216 11.02 -8.33 -10.45
N GLU A 217 11.62 -7.14 -10.50
CA GLU A 217 12.55 -6.71 -11.55
C GLU A 217 13.98 -6.65 -11.04
N LYS A 218 14.92 -7.26 -11.77
CA LYS A 218 16.33 -7.32 -11.35
C LYS A 218 16.95 -5.94 -11.16
N HIS A 219 16.60 -4.97 -12.00
CA HIS A 219 17.15 -3.61 -11.93
C HIS A 219 16.65 -2.81 -10.71
N ALA A 220 15.57 -3.24 -10.06
CA ALA A 220 15.06 -2.61 -8.85
C ALA A 220 15.82 -3.05 -7.59
N VAL A 221 16.55 -4.18 -7.63
CA VAL A 221 17.14 -4.78 -6.41
C VAL A 221 18.15 -3.85 -5.74
N GLU A 222 19.12 -3.32 -6.51
CA GLU A 222 20.12 -2.40 -5.96
C GLU A 222 19.50 -1.09 -5.45
N PRO A 223 18.64 -0.37 -6.24
CA PRO A 223 17.97 0.82 -5.75
C PRO A 223 17.14 0.57 -4.48
N VAL A 224 16.35 -0.48 -4.43
CA VAL A 224 15.54 -0.82 -3.24
C VAL A 224 16.45 -1.10 -2.04
N SER A 225 17.55 -1.84 -2.21
CA SER A 225 18.53 -2.09 -1.14
C SER A 225 19.14 -0.78 -0.63
N GLU A 226 19.46 0.14 -1.54
CA GLU A 226 20.00 1.46 -1.21
C GLU A 226 19.02 2.28 -0.38
N PHE A 227 17.73 2.34 -0.76
CA PHE A 227 16.70 3.04 0.00
C PHE A 227 16.47 2.38 1.37
N CYS A 228 16.40 1.06 1.44
CA CYS A 228 16.26 0.33 2.71
C CYS A 228 17.37 0.73 3.69
N SER A 229 18.62 0.71 3.25
CA SER A 229 19.76 1.01 4.11
C SER A 229 19.86 2.48 4.51
N LYS A 230 19.45 3.40 3.63
CA LYS A 230 19.58 4.84 3.87
C LYS A 230 18.42 5.45 4.65
N PHE A 231 17.21 4.98 4.44
CA PHE A 231 16.02 5.57 5.03
C PHE A 231 15.78 5.11 6.47
N VAL A 232 16.17 3.88 6.79
CA VAL A 232 15.99 3.32 8.12
C VAL A 232 17.07 3.83 9.07
N LYS A 233 16.68 4.11 10.31
CA LYS A 233 17.61 4.51 11.38
C LYS A 233 18.64 3.42 11.65
N ALA A 234 19.90 3.79 11.72
CA ALA A 234 21.00 2.86 11.97
C ALA A 234 20.87 2.13 13.31
N ASN A 235 20.30 2.80 14.34
CA ASN A 235 20.13 2.21 15.66
C ASN A 235 18.64 1.87 15.89
N GLY A 236 18.34 0.59 16.00
CA GLY A 236 17.00 0.09 16.33
C GLY A 236 15.98 0.19 15.20
N GLY A 237 16.41 0.48 13.98
CA GLY A 237 15.55 0.45 12.80
C GLY A 237 15.24 -0.97 12.34
N ARG A 238 14.09 -1.17 11.70
CA ARG A 238 13.67 -2.49 11.18
C ARG A 238 13.18 -2.38 9.74
N ILE A 239 13.46 -3.41 8.97
CA ILE A 239 13.10 -3.52 7.56
C ILE A 239 12.32 -4.82 7.38
N PHE A 240 11.11 -4.74 6.80
CA PHE A 240 10.31 -5.90 6.45
C PHE A 240 10.07 -5.93 4.95
N ILE A 241 10.49 -7.01 4.30
CA ILE A 241 10.28 -7.23 2.86
C ILE A 241 9.44 -8.49 2.68
N ALA A 242 8.30 -8.37 2.01
CA ALA A 242 7.47 -9.50 1.65
C ALA A 242 7.50 -9.74 0.14
N ASP A 243 7.76 -10.98 -0.26
CA ASP A 243 7.96 -11.33 -1.68
C ASP A 243 7.48 -12.75 -1.96
N PRO A 244 6.80 -13.01 -3.12
CA PRO A 244 6.42 -14.36 -3.51
C PRO A 244 7.65 -15.25 -3.75
N PRO A 245 7.74 -16.46 -3.16
CA PRO A 245 8.96 -17.27 -3.19
C PRO A 245 9.40 -17.66 -4.59
N LEU A 246 8.44 -17.83 -5.52
CA LEU A 246 8.70 -18.38 -6.85
C LEU A 246 8.75 -17.33 -7.98
N ARG A 247 8.41 -16.05 -7.71
CA ARG A 247 8.36 -15.04 -8.77
C ARG A 247 9.74 -14.66 -9.28
N ALA A 248 10.66 -14.29 -8.41
CA ALA A 248 12.03 -13.90 -8.76
C ALA A 248 13.01 -14.29 -7.64
N PRO A 249 13.19 -15.58 -7.34
CA PRO A 249 14.00 -16.02 -6.21
C PRO A 249 15.45 -15.51 -6.27
N GLN A 250 16.02 -15.40 -7.47
CA GLN A 250 17.36 -14.87 -7.67
C GLN A 250 17.49 -13.39 -7.28
N ASN A 251 16.45 -12.59 -7.45
CA ASN A 251 16.43 -11.18 -7.07
C ASN A 251 16.39 -11.05 -5.54
N ARG A 252 15.59 -11.87 -4.87
CA ARG A 252 15.53 -11.90 -3.41
C ARG A 252 16.84 -12.35 -2.79
N GLU A 253 17.49 -13.37 -3.35
CA GLU A 253 18.82 -13.80 -2.88
C GLU A 253 19.87 -12.69 -3.12
N LEU A 254 19.81 -11.99 -4.25
CA LEU A 254 20.68 -10.84 -4.51
C LEU A 254 20.41 -9.71 -3.49
N PHE A 255 19.13 -9.39 -3.22
CA PHE A 255 18.77 -8.42 -2.19
C PHE A 255 19.35 -8.79 -0.83
N LYS A 256 19.15 -10.04 -0.35
CA LYS A 256 19.72 -10.51 0.92
C LYS A 256 21.23 -10.36 0.96
N LYS A 257 21.90 -10.75 -0.11
CA LYS A 257 23.36 -10.60 -0.22
C LYS A 257 23.80 -9.15 -0.09
N ILE A 258 23.21 -8.23 -0.86
CA ILE A 258 23.53 -6.79 -0.79
C ILE A 258 23.27 -6.25 0.62
N MET A 259 22.12 -6.53 1.19
CA MET A 259 21.77 -6.02 2.51
C MET A 259 22.70 -6.51 3.60
N VAL A 260 23.03 -7.81 3.63
CA VAL A 260 23.87 -8.39 4.69
C VAL A 260 25.35 -8.07 4.45
N GLU A 261 25.86 -8.28 3.25
CA GLU A 261 27.31 -8.18 2.99
C GLU A 261 27.78 -6.74 2.72
N GLU A 262 26.99 -5.93 1.98
CA GLU A 262 27.39 -4.59 1.58
C GLU A 262 26.81 -3.49 2.45
N LYS A 263 25.55 -3.63 2.88
CA LYS A 263 24.85 -2.64 3.73
C LYS A 263 24.98 -2.93 5.22
N GLN A 264 25.66 -4.01 5.59
CA GLN A 264 25.94 -4.37 6.98
C GLN A 264 24.65 -4.47 7.83
N THR A 265 23.61 -5.10 7.28
CA THR A 265 22.40 -5.41 8.04
C THR A 265 22.44 -6.85 8.54
N THR A 266 21.71 -7.13 9.61
CA THR A 266 21.50 -8.48 10.12
C THR A 266 20.16 -9.00 9.65
N LEU A 267 20.12 -10.16 9.01
CA LEU A 267 18.88 -10.89 8.74
C LEU A 267 18.40 -11.51 10.06
N VAL A 268 17.33 -10.95 10.63
CA VAL A 268 16.76 -11.40 11.90
C VAL A 268 15.90 -12.64 11.70
N SER A 269 15.04 -12.61 10.68
CA SER A 269 14.15 -13.73 10.38
C SER A 269 13.83 -13.82 8.89
N GLU A 270 13.54 -15.03 8.44
CA GLU A 270 12.90 -15.33 7.16
C GLU A 270 11.72 -16.26 7.46
N LYS A 271 10.51 -15.74 7.36
CA LYS A 271 9.28 -16.47 7.64
C LYS A 271 8.52 -16.75 6.36
N ARG A 272 7.87 -17.90 6.34
CA ARG A 272 7.02 -18.33 5.24
C ARG A 272 5.57 -18.27 5.69
N GLU A 273 4.80 -17.42 5.05
CA GLU A 273 3.39 -17.23 5.34
C GLU A 273 2.53 -17.70 4.17
N ILE A 274 1.31 -18.13 4.46
CA ILE A 274 0.33 -18.52 3.45
C ILE A 274 -0.88 -17.59 3.55
N PHE A 275 -1.10 -16.81 2.51
CA PHE A 275 -2.26 -15.93 2.39
C PHE A 275 -3.10 -16.31 1.18
N ALA A 276 -4.38 -16.68 1.38
CA ALA A 276 -5.31 -17.04 0.31
C ALA A 276 -4.71 -18.04 -0.69
N CYS A 277 -4.07 -19.11 -0.20
CA CYS A 277 -3.35 -20.13 -0.98
C CYS A 277 -2.08 -19.64 -1.70
N ASN A 278 -1.65 -18.40 -1.48
CA ASN A 278 -0.38 -17.88 -1.97
C ASN A 278 0.68 -17.97 -0.88
N GLU A 279 1.82 -18.50 -1.24
CA GLU A 279 2.99 -18.50 -0.37
C GLU A 279 3.74 -17.19 -0.50
N VAL A 280 4.12 -16.60 0.64
CA VAL A 280 4.86 -15.36 0.73
C VAL A 280 6.02 -15.54 1.70
N LEU A 281 7.20 -15.08 1.34
CA LEU A 281 8.34 -15.00 2.23
C LEU A 281 8.42 -13.59 2.81
N ILE A 282 8.55 -13.49 4.13
CA ILE A 282 8.74 -12.25 4.84
C ILE A 282 10.13 -12.25 5.45
N LEU A 283 10.95 -11.31 5.01
CA LEU A 283 12.30 -11.06 5.53
C LEU A 283 12.22 -9.92 6.54
N GLU A 284 12.86 -10.12 7.68
CA GLU A 284 13.10 -9.06 8.65
C GLU A 284 14.59 -8.82 8.78
N LEU A 285 15.03 -7.55 8.61
CA LEU A 285 16.41 -7.14 8.73
C LEU A 285 16.50 -5.93 9.69
N THR A 286 17.66 -5.82 10.33
CA THR A 286 18.01 -4.66 11.17
C THR A 286 19.36 -4.11 10.72
N PRO A 287 19.56 -2.79 10.65
CA PRO A 287 20.89 -2.20 10.54
C PRO A 287 21.78 -2.64 11.70
N SER A 288 23.06 -2.87 11.43
CA SER A 288 24.06 -3.29 12.43
C SER A 288 24.61 -2.10 13.20
#